data_56c4d599e95fbee409daefa95484643e
#
_entry.id   56c4d599e95fbee409daefa95484643e
#
_cell.length_a   1.000
_cell.length_b   1.000
_cell.length_c   1.000
_cell.angle_alpha   90.00
_cell.angle_beta   90.00
_cell.angle_gamma   90.00
#
_symmetry.space_group_name_H-M   'P 1'
#
loop_
_entity.id
_entity.type
_entity.pdbx_description
1 polymer ?
#
loop_
_entity_poly.entity_id
_entity_poly.type
_entity_poly.pdbx_seq_one_letter_code
_entity_poly.pdbx_strand_id
1 'polypeptide(L)'
;MEPNVFDKVQDVDLKKTMENSYIDYAMSVIVSRAIPDVRDGLKPVQRRVLYSLQSLGVTPDKKTKKCATIVGECMGKFHPHGDSSIYGALVYMGQSWSMRHVLVDKQGNFGSDDGDSPAAMRYTEAKMSKLAGEMLAGINKDTVDFMPNFPNEYDEPTVLPAKFPNLIVNGATGIAVGMATNIPPHNLREVIRAVDLIIDNR
;
A
#
# COMPACT_ATOMS: atom_id res chain seq x y z
N MET A 1 -41.33 -14.94 -34.58
CA MET A 1 -40.31 -13.89 -34.39
C MET A 1 -40.00 -13.91 -32.91
N GLU A 2 -38.85 -14.38 -32.53
CA GLU A 2 -38.41 -14.27 -31.13
C GLU A 2 -38.11 -12.80 -30.83
N PRO A 3 -38.55 -12.29 -29.67
CA PRO A 3 -38.28 -10.91 -29.31
C PRO A 3 -36.78 -10.72 -29.15
N ASN A 4 -36.21 -9.75 -29.84
CA ASN A 4 -34.81 -9.38 -29.79
C ASN A 4 -34.46 -9.01 -28.35
N VAL A 5 -33.58 -9.74 -27.71
CA VAL A 5 -33.18 -9.58 -26.30
C VAL A 5 -32.44 -8.26 -26.06
N PHE A 6 -32.14 -7.50 -27.11
CA PHE A 6 -31.35 -6.26 -27.06
C PHE A 6 -32.17 -4.96 -26.93
N ASP A 7 -33.49 -5.01 -26.99
CA ASP A 7 -34.34 -3.81 -27.03
C ASP A 7 -35.08 -3.51 -25.69
N LYS A 8 -34.49 -3.84 -24.54
CA LYS A 8 -35.05 -3.43 -23.27
C LYS A 8 -34.52 -2.06 -22.88
N VAL A 9 -35.12 -1.00 -23.40
CA VAL A 9 -34.84 0.37 -22.96
C VAL A 9 -35.35 0.52 -21.54
N GLN A 10 -34.46 0.92 -20.62
CA GLN A 10 -34.81 1.30 -19.24
C GLN A 10 -34.64 2.79 -19.09
N ASP A 11 -35.68 3.45 -18.62
CA ASP A 11 -35.60 4.88 -18.22
C ASP A 11 -34.78 5.00 -16.94
N VAL A 12 -33.70 5.77 -16.98
CA VAL A 12 -32.79 5.98 -15.86
C VAL A 12 -32.72 7.48 -15.58
N ASP A 13 -32.91 7.86 -14.32
CA ASP A 13 -32.67 9.23 -13.87
C ASP A 13 -31.15 9.50 -13.89
N LEU A 14 -30.69 10.28 -14.87
CA LEU A 14 -29.29 10.62 -15.08
C LEU A 14 -28.68 11.28 -13.84
N LYS A 15 -29.39 12.20 -13.19
CA LYS A 15 -28.88 12.90 -12.01
C LYS A 15 -28.61 11.91 -10.87
N LYS A 16 -29.58 11.08 -10.54
CA LYS A 16 -29.47 10.09 -9.45
C LYS A 16 -28.39 9.04 -9.73
N THR A 17 -28.27 8.62 -10.99
CA THR A 17 -27.23 7.68 -11.41
C THR A 17 -25.83 8.27 -11.26
N MET A 18 -25.64 9.52 -11.68
CA MET A 18 -24.36 10.23 -11.52
C MET A 18 -24.00 10.48 -10.06
N GLU A 19 -24.97 10.90 -9.24
CA GLU A 19 -24.76 11.10 -7.79
C GLU A 19 -24.31 9.81 -7.10
N ASN A 20 -25.00 8.70 -7.34
CA ASN A 20 -24.66 7.41 -6.77
C ASN A 20 -23.27 6.94 -7.26
N SER A 21 -23.01 6.99 -8.56
CA SER A 21 -21.71 6.58 -9.14
C SER A 21 -20.54 7.42 -8.62
N TYR A 22 -20.78 8.73 -8.38
CA TYR A 22 -19.77 9.60 -7.81
C TYR A 22 -19.48 9.28 -6.35
N ILE A 23 -20.52 8.98 -5.57
CA ILE A 23 -20.37 8.56 -4.17
C ILE A 23 -19.59 7.23 -4.09
N ASP A 24 -19.96 6.25 -4.92
CA ASP A 24 -19.26 4.96 -4.97
C ASP A 24 -17.79 5.11 -5.34
N TYR A 25 -17.50 5.97 -6.34
CA TYR A 25 -16.13 6.31 -6.71
C TYR A 25 -15.38 6.99 -5.56
N ALA A 26 -15.98 7.99 -4.93
CA ALA A 26 -15.38 8.71 -3.81
C ALA A 26 -15.05 7.76 -2.64
N MET A 27 -15.99 6.90 -2.26
CA MET A 27 -15.80 5.89 -1.22
C MET A 27 -14.67 4.91 -1.57
N SER A 28 -14.61 4.45 -2.82
CA SER A 28 -13.53 3.59 -3.30
C SER A 28 -12.16 4.27 -3.18
N VAL A 29 -12.05 5.54 -3.57
CA VAL A 29 -10.79 6.31 -3.46
C VAL A 29 -10.38 6.52 -2.00
N ILE A 30 -11.33 6.79 -1.10
CA ILE A 30 -11.05 6.97 0.32
C ILE A 30 -10.54 5.67 0.94
N VAL A 31 -11.31 4.59 0.82
CA VAL A 31 -11.05 3.32 1.53
C VAL A 31 -9.93 2.51 0.88
N SER A 32 -9.88 2.47 -0.46
CA SER A 32 -9.03 1.52 -1.18
C SER A 32 -7.80 2.14 -1.84
N ARG A 33 -7.53 3.45 -1.66
CA ARG A 33 -6.42 4.09 -2.35
C ARG A 33 -5.65 5.11 -1.51
N ALA A 34 -6.32 6.14 -0.96
CA ALA A 34 -5.65 7.35 -0.50
C ALA A 34 -5.35 7.35 0.99
N ILE A 35 -6.21 6.75 1.80
CA ILE A 35 -6.11 6.79 3.26
C ILE A 35 -5.38 5.53 3.77
N PRO A 36 -4.37 5.69 4.65
CA PRO A 36 -3.70 4.56 5.27
C PRO A 36 -4.59 3.90 6.34
N ASP A 37 -4.43 2.60 6.56
CA ASP A 37 -5.05 1.92 7.71
C ASP A 37 -4.33 2.32 8.99
N VAL A 38 -5.09 2.60 10.06
CA VAL A 38 -4.53 3.03 11.34
C VAL A 38 -3.66 1.96 12.01
N ARG A 39 -3.92 0.70 11.74
CA ARG A 39 -3.26 -0.46 12.39
C ARG A 39 -1.83 -0.67 11.88
N ASP A 40 -1.60 -0.53 10.57
CA ASP A 40 -0.28 -0.73 9.96
C ASP A 40 0.32 0.52 9.30
N GLY A 41 -0.46 1.60 9.19
CA GLY A 41 -0.02 2.87 8.63
C GLY A 41 0.25 2.82 7.11
N LEU A 42 -0.30 1.84 6.41
CA LEU A 42 -0.05 1.62 5.00
C LEU A 42 -1.29 1.87 4.14
N LYS A 43 -1.04 2.43 2.97
CA LYS A 43 -2.03 2.42 1.88
C LYS A 43 -2.09 1.01 1.26
N PRO A 44 -3.21 0.62 0.65
CA PRO A 44 -3.35 -0.72 0.06
C PRO A 44 -2.22 -1.11 -0.90
N VAL A 45 -1.80 -0.21 -1.78
CA VAL A 45 -0.68 -0.47 -2.71
C VAL A 45 0.64 -0.73 -1.98
N GLN A 46 0.93 0.01 -0.91
CA GLN A 46 2.16 -0.18 -0.11
C GLN A 46 2.16 -1.53 0.59
N ARG A 47 1.03 -1.92 1.18
CA ARG A 47 0.85 -3.21 1.83
C ARG A 47 1.05 -4.36 0.83
N ARG A 48 0.45 -4.27 -0.34
CA ARG A 48 0.59 -5.25 -1.41
C ARG A 48 2.02 -5.37 -1.94
N VAL A 49 2.76 -4.27 -2.05
CA VAL A 49 4.18 -4.29 -2.41
C VAL A 49 5.02 -5.00 -1.35
N LEU A 50 4.82 -4.70 -0.06
CA LEU A 50 5.56 -5.39 1.01
C LEU A 50 5.20 -6.87 1.09
N TYR A 51 3.93 -7.21 0.89
CA TYR A 51 3.49 -8.60 0.84
C TYR A 51 4.05 -9.34 -0.38
N SER A 52 4.16 -8.67 -1.54
CA SER A 52 4.82 -9.24 -2.74
C SER A 52 6.30 -9.51 -2.50
N LEU A 53 7.01 -8.63 -1.77
CA LEU A 53 8.41 -8.88 -1.35
C LEU A 53 8.50 -10.12 -0.47
N GLN A 54 7.58 -10.32 0.45
CA GLN A 54 7.49 -11.51 1.31
C GLN A 54 7.21 -12.77 0.49
N SER A 55 6.24 -12.73 -0.42
CA SER A 55 5.87 -13.83 -1.32
C SER A 55 7.04 -14.27 -2.20
N LEU A 56 7.81 -13.31 -2.72
CA LEU A 56 9.01 -13.56 -3.51
C LEU A 56 10.24 -14.01 -2.69
N GLY A 57 10.13 -14.02 -1.35
CA GLY A 57 11.25 -14.33 -0.46
C GLY A 57 12.38 -13.29 -0.50
N VAL A 58 12.08 -12.03 -0.83
CA VAL A 58 13.04 -10.92 -0.90
C VAL A 58 13.14 -10.23 0.45
N THR A 59 13.54 -11.01 1.45
CA THR A 59 13.68 -10.61 2.85
C THR A 59 14.98 -9.82 3.10
N PRO A 60 15.13 -9.15 4.27
CA PRO A 60 16.29 -8.30 4.55
C PRO A 60 17.65 -9.00 4.44
N ASP A 61 17.69 -10.29 4.71
CA ASP A 61 18.88 -11.14 4.67
C ASP A 61 19.24 -11.64 3.27
N LYS A 62 18.34 -11.47 2.30
CA LYS A 62 18.52 -11.94 0.93
C LYS A 62 19.08 -10.86 0.01
N LYS A 63 19.49 -11.28 -1.19
CA LYS A 63 19.91 -10.36 -2.25
C LYS A 63 18.71 -9.56 -2.77
N THR A 64 18.99 -8.37 -3.29
CA THR A 64 18.02 -7.55 -4.01
C THR A 64 17.49 -8.28 -5.25
N LYS A 65 16.28 -7.93 -5.66
CA LYS A 65 15.72 -8.32 -6.98
C LYS A 65 15.40 -7.07 -7.79
N LYS A 66 15.32 -7.22 -9.10
CA LYS A 66 14.87 -6.14 -10.00
C LYS A 66 13.50 -5.64 -9.58
N CYS A 67 13.33 -4.33 -9.52
CA CYS A 67 12.02 -3.72 -9.21
C CYS A 67 10.94 -4.17 -10.19
N ALA A 68 11.28 -4.40 -11.46
CA ALA A 68 10.35 -4.96 -12.45
C ALA A 68 9.76 -6.32 -12.03
N THR A 69 10.54 -7.19 -11.38
CA THR A 69 10.05 -8.49 -10.87
C THR A 69 9.08 -8.28 -9.72
N ILE A 70 9.37 -7.36 -8.80
CA ILE A 70 8.54 -7.06 -7.63
C ILE A 70 7.21 -6.42 -8.07
N VAL A 71 7.28 -5.46 -9.00
CA VAL A 71 6.11 -4.80 -9.58
C VAL A 71 5.24 -5.80 -10.34
N GLY A 72 5.84 -6.68 -11.14
CA GLY A 72 5.13 -7.73 -11.88
C GLY A 72 4.40 -8.71 -10.98
N GLU A 73 5.02 -9.15 -9.87
CA GLU A 73 4.38 -9.99 -8.85
C GLU A 73 3.18 -9.30 -8.20
N CYS A 74 3.37 -8.05 -7.80
CA CYS A 74 2.32 -7.25 -7.17
C CYS A 74 1.14 -7.01 -8.12
N MET A 75 1.43 -6.62 -9.36
CA MET A 75 0.42 -6.36 -10.38
C MET A 75 -0.34 -7.63 -10.78
N GLY A 76 0.39 -8.73 -10.96
CA GLY A 76 -0.21 -9.99 -11.42
C GLY A 76 -1.07 -10.68 -10.38
N LYS A 77 -0.80 -10.49 -9.09
CA LYS A 77 -1.49 -11.22 -8.02
C LYS A 77 -2.41 -10.37 -7.15
N PHE A 78 -2.02 -9.12 -6.84
CA PHE A 78 -2.69 -8.39 -5.77
C PHE A 78 -3.24 -7.03 -6.17
N HIS A 79 -2.63 -6.33 -7.14
CA HIS A 79 -2.97 -4.94 -7.42
C HIS A 79 -3.33 -4.72 -8.89
N PRO A 80 -4.63 -4.77 -9.27
CA PRO A 80 -5.08 -4.70 -10.66
C PRO A 80 -5.06 -3.25 -11.20
N HIS A 81 -3.89 -2.60 -11.17
CA HIS A 81 -3.67 -1.23 -11.63
C HIS A 81 -2.34 -1.14 -12.40
N GLY A 82 -2.09 0.01 -13.03
CA GLY A 82 -0.89 0.24 -13.82
C GLY A 82 0.42 0.08 -13.03
N ASP A 83 1.44 -0.45 -13.69
CA ASP A 83 2.78 -0.71 -13.13
C ASP A 83 3.46 0.56 -12.59
N SER A 84 3.22 1.70 -13.19
CA SER A 84 3.79 2.99 -12.77
C SER A 84 3.33 3.39 -11.36
N SER A 85 2.08 3.10 -10.99
CA SER A 85 1.57 3.38 -9.64
C SER A 85 2.20 2.49 -8.58
N ILE A 86 2.40 1.20 -8.92
CA ILE A 86 3.05 0.22 -8.04
C ILE A 86 4.53 0.56 -7.88
N TYR A 87 5.21 0.87 -8.98
CA TYR A 87 6.62 1.26 -8.95
C TYR A 87 6.82 2.56 -8.17
N GLY A 88 5.95 3.56 -8.37
CA GLY A 88 5.99 4.80 -7.59
C GLY A 88 5.86 4.56 -6.08
N ALA A 89 4.97 3.67 -5.66
CA ALA A 89 4.83 3.29 -4.25
C ALA A 89 6.07 2.54 -3.71
N LEU A 90 6.65 1.64 -4.49
CA LEU A 90 7.90 0.94 -4.15
C LEU A 90 9.05 1.93 -3.98
N VAL A 91 9.20 2.87 -4.92
CA VAL A 91 10.22 3.92 -4.90
C VAL A 91 10.05 4.79 -3.66
N TYR A 92 8.84 5.29 -3.40
CA TYR A 92 8.51 6.12 -2.23
C TYR A 92 8.97 5.46 -0.92
N MET A 93 8.69 4.16 -0.75
CA MET A 93 9.08 3.42 0.46
C MET A 93 10.60 3.22 0.61
N GLY A 94 11.39 3.44 -0.44
CA GLY A 94 12.85 3.39 -0.43
C GLY A 94 13.53 4.75 -0.35
N GLN A 95 12.79 5.87 -0.34
CA GLN A 95 13.34 7.22 -0.32
C GLN A 95 13.47 7.74 1.11
N SER A 96 14.70 8.05 1.54
CA SER A 96 15.00 8.52 2.90
C SER A 96 14.50 9.95 3.20
N TRP A 97 14.18 10.73 2.17
CA TRP A 97 13.55 12.05 2.30
C TRP A 97 12.02 11.99 2.31
N SER A 98 11.45 10.91 1.79
CA SER A 98 9.99 10.68 1.77
C SER A 98 9.49 9.92 3.01
N MET A 99 10.32 9.02 3.55
CA MET A 99 10.00 8.22 4.75
C MET A 99 11.05 8.43 5.82
N ARG A 100 10.62 8.68 7.05
CA ARG A 100 11.52 8.80 8.19
C ARG A 100 12.32 7.53 8.44
N HIS A 101 11.65 6.39 8.30
CA HIS A 101 12.26 5.06 8.34
C HIS A 101 11.83 4.28 7.11
N VAL A 102 12.76 4.06 6.19
CA VAL A 102 12.49 3.37 4.93
C VAL A 102 12.03 1.92 5.17
N LEU A 103 11.07 1.49 4.38
CA LEU A 103 10.56 0.11 4.40
C LEU A 103 11.17 -0.76 3.29
N VAL A 104 11.85 -0.13 2.33
CA VAL A 104 12.49 -0.79 1.21
C VAL A 104 13.96 -0.37 1.15
N ASP A 105 14.87 -1.35 1.15
CA ASP A 105 16.28 -1.14 0.86
C ASP A 105 16.46 -1.11 -0.65
N LYS A 106 17.02 -0.03 -1.16
CA LYS A 106 17.16 0.25 -2.59
C LYS A 106 18.58 0.06 -3.11
N GLN A 107 18.67 -0.32 -4.38
CA GLN A 107 19.92 -0.30 -5.14
C GLN A 107 19.68 0.33 -6.52
N GLY A 108 20.50 1.31 -6.88
CA GLY A 108 20.34 2.11 -8.08
C GLY A 108 19.68 3.47 -7.82
N ASN A 109 19.29 4.16 -8.89
CA ASN A 109 18.71 5.49 -8.83
C ASN A 109 17.21 5.43 -8.51
N PHE A 110 16.84 5.87 -7.31
CA PHE A 110 15.44 6.04 -6.84
C PHE A 110 14.99 7.50 -6.82
N GLY A 111 15.65 8.36 -7.61
CA GLY A 111 15.42 9.79 -7.64
C GLY A 111 16.25 10.54 -6.59
N SER A 112 16.05 11.85 -6.50
CA SER A 112 16.65 12.73 -5.50
C SER A 112 15.61 13.62 -4.84
N ASP A 113 15.99 14.29 -3.75
CA ASP A 113 15.20 15.31 -3.09
C ASP A 113 15.12 16.63 -3.89
N ASP A 114 16.06 16.84 -4.83
CA ASP A 114 16.04 17.93 -5.80
C ASP A 114 15.02 17.74 -6.94
N GLY A 115 14.29 16.61 -6.94
CA GLY A 115 13.20 16.34 -7.90
C GLY A 115 13.57 15.47 -9.10
N ASP A 116 14.76 14.86 -9.12
CA ASP A 116 15.11 13.90 -10.15
C ASP A 116 14.20 12.67 -10.11
N SER A 117 13.76 12.24 -11.27
CA SER A 117 12.95 11.02 -11.38
C SER A 117 13.77 9.76 -11.15
N PRO A 118 13.17 8.70 -10.60
CA PRO A 118 13.83 7.40 -10.50
C PRO A 118 14.11 6.82 -11.88
N ALA A 119 15.16 6.01 -11.98
CA ALA A 119 15.43 5.24 -13.19
C ALA A 119 14.31 4.21 -13.42
N ALA A 120 14.15 3.76 -14.67
CA ALA A 120 13.15 2.73 -14.99
C ALA A 120 13.36 1.45 -14.16
N MET A 121 12.27 0.79 -13.79
CA MET A 121 12.23 -0.38 -12.88
C MET A 121 13.08 -1.58 -13.34
N ARG A 122 13.46 -1.63 -14.62
CA ARG A 122 14.38 -2.65 -15.17
C ARG A 122 15.83 -2.46 -14.73
N TYR A 123 16.21 -1.25 -14.32
CA TYR A 123 17.58 -0.90 -13.88
C TYR A 123 17.74 -0.94 -12.36
N THR A 124 16.68 -0.62 -11.63
CA THR A 124 16.70 -0.53 -10.17
C THR A 124 16.43 -1.88 -9.51
N GLU A 125 16.92 -2.03 -8.30
CA GLU A 125 16.73 -3.23 -7.49
C GLU A 125 16.28 -2.84 -6.09
N ALA A 126 15.55 -3.74 -5.46
CA ALA A 126 15.02 -3.52 -4.12
C ALA A 126 14.95 -4.84 -3.32
N LYS A 127 14.90 -4.69 -2.01
CA LYS A 127 14.55 -5.72 -1.06
C LYS A 127 13.84 -5.11 0.14
N MET A 128 13.26 -5.95 0.96
CA MET A 128 12.64 -5.54 2.23
C MET A 128 13.70 -4.98 3.18
N SER A 129 13.42 -3.87 3.85
CA SER A 129 14.25 -3.38 4.95
C SER A 129 14.04 -4.23 6.21
N LYS A 130 14.97 -4.16 7.16
CA LYS A 130 14.80 -4.84 8.46
C LYS A 130 13.52 -4.43 9.17
N LEU A 131 13.19 -3.15 9.12
CA LEU A 131 11.98 -2.61 9.77
C LEU A 131 10.70 -3.14 9.11
N ALA A 132 10.67 -3.26 7.78
CA ALA A 132 9.55 -3.89 7.07
C ALA A 132 9.41 -5.38 7.42
N GLY A 133 10.53 -6.07 7.68
CA GLY A 133 10.52 -7.43 8.20
C GLY A 133 9.78 -7.54 9.55
N GLU A 134 9.93 -6.56 10.44
CA GLU A 134 9.19 -6.49 11.71
C GLU A 134 7.70 -6.20 11.52
N MET A 135 7.32 -5.49 10.46
CA MET A 135 5.91 -5.28 10.11
C MET A 135 5.21 -6.57 9.66
N LEU A 136 5.95 -7.46 9.00
CA LEU A 136 5.45 -8.74 8.49
C LEU A 136 5.65 -9.91 9.47
N ALA A 137 6.40 -9.69 10.56
CA ALA A 137 6.73 -10.74 11.51
C ALA A 137 5.46 -11.33 12.15
N GLY A 138 5.28 -12.62 11.99
CA GLY A 138 4.13 -13.34 12.51
C GLY A 138 2.94 -13.44 11.55
N ILE A 139 3.02 -12.94 10.32
CA ILE A 139 1.91 -12.97 9.35
C ILE A 139 1.39 -14.39 9.08
N ASN A 140 2.24 -15.41 9.21
CA ASN A 140 1.88 -16.83 9.02
C ASN A 140 1.36 -17.50 10.32
N LYS A 141 1.05 -16.71 11.37
CA LYS A 141 0.64 -17.22 12.68
C LYS A 141 -0.81 -16.86 13.04
N ASP A 142 -1.64 -16.66 12.03
CA ASP A 142 -3.05 -16.28 12.22
C ASP A 142 -3.21 -14.99 13.06
N THR A 143 -2.35 -14.01 12.79
CA THR A 143 -2.32 -12.72 13.52
C THR A 143 -3.15 -11.64 12.84
N VAL A 144 -3.51 -11.83 11.59
CA VAL A 144 -4.30 -10.90 10.76
C VAL A 144 -5.22 -11.68 9.83
N ASP A 145 -6.33 -11.06 9.48
CA ASP A 145 -7.28 -11.62 8.52
C ASP A 145 -6.76 -11.52 7.10
N PHE A 146 -7.11 -12.52 6.29
CA PHE A 146 -6.85 -12.54 4.86
C PHE A 146 -8.15 -12.42 4.09
N MET A 147 -8.09 -11.85 2.90
CA MET A 147 -9.20 -11.74 1.98
C MET A 147 -8.75 -12.19 0.59
N PRO A 148 -9.67 -12.74 -0.23
CA PRO A 148 -9.33 -13.09 -1.61
C PRO A 148 -9.00 -11.83 -2.42
N ASN A 149 -8.02 -11.95 -3.32
CA ASN A 149 -7.69 -10.91 -4.29
C ASN A 149 -8.80 -10.75 -5.34
N PHE A 150 -8.68 -9.74 -6.23
CA PHE A 150 -9.71 -9.44 -7.22
C PHE A 150 -10.10 -10.64 -8.11
N PRO A 151 -9.19 -11.46 -8.68
CA PRO A 151 -9.59 -12.65 -9.43
C PRO A 151 -9.98 -13.85 -8.55
N ASN A 152 -9.93 -13.74 -7.21
CA ASN A 152 -10.22 -14.81 -6.26
C ASN A 152 -9.30 -16.05 -6.43
N GLU A 153 -8.05 -15.81 -6.80
CA GLU A 153 -7.03 -16.86 -7.00
C GLU A 153 -6.02 -16.94 -5.86
N TYR A 154 -5.79 -15.83 -5.17
CA TYR A 154 -4.83 -15.70 -4.09
C TYR A 154 -5.43 -14.94 -2.92
N ASP A 155 -4.97 -15.22 -1.71
CA ASP A 155 -5.31 -14.45 -0.53
C ASP A 155 -4.29 -13.35 -0.27
N GLU A 156 -4.76 -12.16 0.11
CA GLU A 156 -3.96 -11.04 0.56
C GLU A 156 -4.32 -10.61 1.99
N PRO A 157 -3.36 -10.14 2.80
CA PRO A 157 -3.64 -9.71 4.15
C PRO A 157 -4.43 -8.40 4.14
N THR A 158 -5.45 -8.30 4.98
CA THR A 158 -6.23 -7.06 5.16
C THR A 158 -5.39 -5.94 5.76
N VAL A 159 -4.49 -6.30 6.69
CA VAL A 159 -3.47 -5.44 7.32
C VAL A 159 -2.22 -6.26 7.60
N LEU A 160 -1.09 -5.60 7.85
CA LEU A 160 0.11 -6.28 8.35
C LEU A 160 0.09 -6.35 9.88
N PRO A 161 0.75 -7.35 10.51
CA PRO A 161 0.83 -7.48 11.96
C PRO A 161 1.46 -6.27 12.67
N ALA A 162 2.35 -5.54 12.00
CA ALA A 162 2.95 -4.27 12.38
C ALA A 162 3.33 -4.15 13.86
N LYS A 163 4.47 -4.67 14.27
CA LYS A 163 4.95 -4.64 15.66
C LYS A 163 5.26 -3.25 16.22
N PHE A 164 5.23 -2.22 15.39
CA PHE A 164 5.43 -0.83 15.82
C PHE A 164 4.39 0.08 15.14
N PRO A 165 4.04 1.23 15.73
CA PRO A 165 3.00 2.12 15.22
C PRO A 165 3.50 2.93 14.01
N ASN A 166 3.60 2.27 12.85
CA ASN A 166 4.17 2.82 11.63
C ASN A 166 3.47 4.11 11.17
N LEU A 167 2.14 4.22 11.34
CA LEU A 167 1.40 5.41 10.94
C LEU A 167 1.95 6.68 11.59
N ILE A 168 2.26 6.65 12.88
CA ILE A 168 2.76 7.80 13.62
C ILE A 168 4.26 7.98 13.39
N VAL A 169 5.01 6.88 13.29
CA VAL A 169 6.47 6.92 13.11
C VAL A 169 6.87 7.46 11.76
N ASN A 170 6.28 6.96 10.68
CA ASN A 170 6.57 7.43 9.31
C ASN A 170 5.65 8.56 8.83
N GLY A 171 4.52 8.75 9.50
CA GLY A 171 3.49 9.64 9.00
C GLY A 171 2.79 9.12 7.76
N ALA A 172 1.85 9.88 7.25
CA ALA A 172 1.20 9.62 5.97
C ALA A 172 0.54 10.86 5.42
N THR A 173 0.60 11.04 4.11
CA THR A 173 -0.16 12.05 3.39
C THR A 173 -1.01 11.37 2.32
N GLY A 174 -2.24 11.84 2.13
CA GLY A 174 -3.14 11.29 1.11
C GLY A 174 -4.24 12.27 0.77
N ILE A 175 -4.54 12.36 -0.52
CA ILE A 175 -5.62 13.19 -1.05
C ILE A 175 -6.66 12.26 -1.65
N ALA A 176 -7.85 12.28 -1.08
CA ALA A 176 -9.02 11.55 -1.58
C ALA A 176 -10.07 12.52 -2.11
N VAL A 177 -11.21 11.99 -2.50
CA VAL A 177 -12.37 12.80 -2.87
C VAL A 177 -13.10 13.22 -1.60
N GLY A 178 -13.24 14.52 -1.37
CA GLY A 178 -13.94 15.06 -0.21
C GLY A 178 -13.15 15.09 1.10
N MET A 179 -11.99 14.44 1.19
CA MET A 179 -11.12 14.49 2.37
C MET A 179 -9.65 14.29 2.03
N ALA A 180 -8.77 14.69 2.95
CA ALA A 180 -7.34 14.47 2.86
C ALA A 180 -6.81 14.06 4.24
N THR A 181 -5.66 13.38 4.27
CA THR A 181 -4.92 13.10 5.49
C THR A 181 -3.52 13.67 5.39
N ASN A 182 -3.03 14.20 6.50
CA ASN A 182 -1.65 14.67 6.63
C ASN A 182 -1.17 14.44 8.07
N ILE A 183 -0.48 13.33 8.26
CA ILE A 183 0.06 12.91 9.56
C ILE A 183 1.57 13.08 9.50
N PRO A 184 2.16 13.97 10.33
CA PRO A 184 3.61 14.16 10.34
C PRO A 184 4.34 12.98 10.97
N PRO A 185 5.59 12.70 10.57
CA PRO A 185 6.41 11.65 11.17
C PRO A 185 6.89 12.04 12.55
N HIS A 186 6.96 11.07 13.49
CA HIS A 186 7.39 11.24 14.87
C HIS A 186 8.61 10.40 15.22
N ASN A 187 9.29 10.76 16.32
CA ASN A 187 10.43 10.01 16.80
C ASN A 187 10.00 8.65 17.39
N LEU A 188 10.58 7.55 16.91
CA LEU A 188 10.20 6.20 17.31
C LEU A 188 10.31 5.98 18.84
N ARG A 189 11.36 6.51 19.49
CA ARG A 189 11.54 6.37 20.95
C ARG A 189 10.46 7.09 21.73
N GLU A 190 10.07 8.29 21.29
CA GLU A 190 9.00 9.08 21.92
C GLU A 190 7.64 8.40 21.74
N VAL A 191 7.38 7.85 20.57
CA VAL A 191 6.15 7.10 20.30
C VAL A 191 6.06 5.85 21.18
N ILE A 192 7.15 5.09 21.32
CA ILE A 192 7.18 3.91 22.19
C ILE A 192 6.96 4.32 23.65
N ARG A 193 7.62 5.39 24.13
CA ARG A 193 7.37 5.90 25.49
C ARG A 193 5.90 6.30 25.71
N ALA A 194 5.26 6.88 24.70
CA ALA A 194 3.84 7.22 24.78
C ALA A 194 2.96 5.96 24.86
N VAL A 195 3.32 4.89 24.14
CA VAL A 195 2.64 3.59 24.23
C VAL A 195 2.80 3.00 25.64
N ASP A 196 4.01 2.99 26.19
CA ASP A 196 4.28 2.50 27.55
C ASP A 196 3.44 3.28 28.58
N LEU A 197 3.42 4.63 28.49
CA LEU A 197 2.59 5.45 29.38
C LEU A 197 1.09 5.15 29.29
N ILE A 198 0.58 4.82 28.11
CA ILE A 198 -0.84 4.45 27.94
C ILE A 198 -1.12 3.09 28.57
N ILE A 199 -0.19 2.15 28.44
CA ILE A 199 -0.33 0.81 29.05
C ILE A 199 -0.30 0.89 30.57
N ASP A 200 0.62 1.69 31.13
CA ASP A 200 0.81 1.83 32.58
C ASP A 200 -0.34 2.61 33.28
N ASN A 201 -1.07 3.42 32.53
CA ASN A 201 -2.18 4.25 33.03
C ASN A 201 -3.59 3.73 32.65
N ARG A 202 -3.73 2.47 32.38
CA ARG A 202 -5.01 1.81 32.12
C ARG A 202 -5.74 1.40 33.35
#